data_3a2db4bd80afdf20aeb30f1140a00e20
#
_entry.id   3a2db4bd80afdf20aeb30f1140a00e20
#
_cell.length_a   1.000
_cell.length_b   1.000
_cell.length_c   1.000
_cell.angle_alpha   90.00
_cell.angle_beta   90.00
_cell.angle_gamma   90.00
#
_symmetry.space_group_name_H-M   'P 1'
#
loop_
_entity.id
_entity.type
_entity.pdbx_description
1 polymer ?
#
loop_
_entity_poly.entity_id
_entity_poly.type
_entity_poly.pdbx_seq_one_letter_code
_entity_poly.pdbx_strand_id
1 'polypeptide(L)'
;DLRIQIVDNEGVPVTGESFYVRVDGLGDYKDLDQDGVIYIADLDSGNYYMELLPIEGYKVPITETKVHVKEKVEYLAIDDISLLIKTEDEVDADAEDSAVAGALADADKTEIQKLQATSGNAKVGIDVSKWNGIIDWDKVKNAGVQFAIVRAGYRGSVTGSLVEDPQFVANMKGAAAAGIPVGVYFFTQATDEKEAVEEASAVLELIRDFQLTYPVFIDTEGAGGNG
;
A
#
# COMPACT_ATOMS: atom_id res chain seq x y z
N ASP A 1 17.99 13.38 20.52
CA ASP A 1 17.03 14.11 19.67
C ASP A 1 16.63 13.28 18.46
N LEU A 2 15.42 13.47 17.97
CA LEU A 2 14.89 12.79 16.81
C LEU A 2 14.29 13.81 15.86
N ARG A 3 14.65 13.76 14.58
CA ARG A 3 14.03 14.51 13.50
C ARG A 3 13.29 13.55 12.59
N ILE A 4 12.00 13.76 12.45
CA ILE A 4 11.11 12.98 11.61
C ILE A 4 10.79 13.84 10.39
N GLN A 5 11.05 13.32 9.20
CA GLN A 5 10.68 13.97 7.95
C GLN A 5 9.58 13.14 7.28
N ILE A 6 8.47 13.79 6.97
CA ILE A 6 7.33 13.18 6.32
C ILE A 6 7.51 13.34 4.81
N VAL A 7 7.53 12.23 4.11
CA VAL A 7 7.74 12.19 2.67
C VAL A 7 6.65 11.35 2.00
N ASP A 8 6.46 11.57 0.73
CA ASP A 8 5.57 10.76 -0.09
C ASP A 8 6.23 9.44 -0.54
N ASN A 9 5.51 8.64 -1.32
CA ASN A 9 6.00 7.37 -1.84
C ASN A 9 7.14 7.50 -2.87
N GLU A 10 7.50 8.71 -3.27
CA GLU A 10 8.65 9.02 -4.13
C GLU A 10 9.83 9.59 -3.34
N GLY A 11 9.67 9.73 -2.00
CA GLY A 11 10.66 10.30 -1.11
C GLY A 11 10.67 11.84 -1.12
N VAL A 12 9.62 12.48 -1.65
CA VAL A 12 9.52 13.95 -1.68
C VAL A 12 8.87 14.44 -0.39
N PRO A 13 9.42 15.45 0.29
CA PRO A 13 8.83 16.01 1.49
C PRO A 13 7.41 16.54 1.27
N VAL A 14 6.48 16.12 2.11
CA VAL A 14 5.09 16.60 2.07
C VAL A 14 5.00 17.84 2.94
N THR A 15 4.62 18.95 2.34
CA THR A 15 4.54 20.27 3.00
C THR A 15 3.14 20.88 2.85
N GLY A 16 2.84 21.88 3.66
CA GLY A 16 1.55 22.60 3.60
C GLY A 16 0.45 21.99 4.48
N GLU A 17 0.71 20.86 5.14
CA GLU A 17 -0.22 20.18 6.04
C GLU A 17 0.41 19.98 7.42
N SER A 18 -0.43 20.00 8.46
CA SER A 18 0.03 19.76 9.84
C SER A 18 -0.13 18.29 10.20
N PHE A 19 0.91 17.54 10.05
CA PHE A 19 0.95 16.14 10.46
C PHE A 19 1.10 15.97 11.97
N TYR A 20 0.66 14.82 12.46
CA TYR A 20 0.82 14.42 13.85
C TYR A 20 1.47 13.04 13.90
N VAL A 21 2.51 12.92 14.69
CA VAL A 21 3.15 11.63 14.99
C VAL A 21 2.93 11.31 16.47
N ARG A 22 2.37 10.16 16.75
CA ARG A 22 2.32 9.60 18.10
C ARG A 22 3.58 8.80 18.34
N VAL A 23 4.23 9.07 19.47
CA VAL A 23 5.37 8.29 19.95
C VAL A 23 4.93 7.52 21.18
N ASP A 24 5.06 6.20 21.16
CA ASP A 24 4.61 5.33 22.23
C ASP A 24 5.29 5.72 23.56
N GLY A 25 4.48 5.86 24.60
CA GLY A 25 4.92 6.27 25.93
C GLY A 25 5.24 7.77 26.09
N LEU A 26 5.25 8.57 25.01
CA LEU A 26 5.59 10.00 25.07
C LEU A 26 4.45 10.93 24.68
N GLY A 27 3.59 10.52 23.73
CA GLY A 27 2.44 11.30 23.28
C GLY A 27 2.52 11.76 21.83
N ASP A 28 1.68 12.75 21.48
CA ASP A 28 1.50 13.24 20.12
C ASP A 28 2.34 14.48 19.87
N TYR A 29 3.08 14.47 18.77
CA TYR A 29 3.90 15.59 18.29
C TYR A 29 3.34 16.10 16.97
N LYS A 30 3.30 17.42 16.83
CA LYS A 30 2.70 18.09 15.68
C LYS A 30 3.76 18.79 14.85
N ASP A 31 3.63 18.69 13.53
CA ASP A 31 4.28 19.59 12.60
C ASP A 31 3.60 20.98 12.67
N LEU A 32 4.30 21.95 13.29
CA LEU A 32 3.72 23.25 13.60
C LEU A 32 3.83 24.25 12.44
N ASP A 33 4.87 24.17 11.66
CA ASP A 33 5.19 25.09 10.56
C ASP A 33 4.88 24.51 9.18
N GLN A 34 4.35 23.28 9.16
CA GLN A 34 3.88 22.60 7.95
C GLN A 34 4.99 22.39 6.91
N ASP A 35 6.21 22.21 7.36
CA ASP A 35 7.37 21.95 6.52
C ASP A 35 7.62 20.45 6.28
N GLY A 36 6.75 19.59 6.83
CA GLY A 36 6.87 18.13 6.76
C GLY A 36 7.90 17.57 7.73
N VAL A 37 8.34 18.36 8.73
CA VAL A 37 9.32 17.91 9.70
C VAL A 37 8.80 18.07 11.13
N ILE A 38 8.97 17.00 11.92
CA ILE A 38 8.69 17.05 13.36
C ILE A 38 10.02 16.80 14.08
N TYR A 39 10.36 17.71 14.98
CA TYR A 39 11.55 17.62 15.80
C TYR A 39 11.18 17.31 17.24
N ILE A 40 11.78 16.26 17.80
CA ILE A 40 11.57 15.83 19.19
C ILE A 40 12.93 15.90 19.90
N ALA A 41 13.05 16.88 20.78
CA ALA A 41 14.27 17.08 21.56
C ALA A 41 14.27 16.24 22.85
N ASP A 42 15.45 16.12 23.43
CA ASP A 42 15.70 15.55 24.76
C ASP A 42 15.20 14.11 24.95
N LEU A 43 15.20 13.32 23.87
CA LEU A 43 14.94 11.90 23.96
C LEU A 43 16.15 11.15 24.50
N ASP A 44 15.90 10.29 25.48
CA ASP A 44 16.90 9.31 25.91
C ASP A 44 17.25 8.33 24.77
N SER A 45 18.45 7.75 24.85
CA SER A 45 18.79 6.68 23.89
C SER A 45 17.92 5.44 24.15
N GLY A 46 17.37 4.89 23.06
CA GLY A 46 16.47 3.75 23.18
C GLY A 46 15.68 3.46 21.90
N ASN A 47 14.83 2.46 21.97
CA ASN A 47 13.92 2.12 20.90
C ASN A 47 12.58 2.80 21.13
N TYR A 48 12.11 3.53 20.14
CA TYR A 48 10.82 4.19 20.12
C TYR A 48 9.98 3.62 18.99
N TYR A 49 8.69 3.57 19.20
CA TYR A 49 7.71 3.21 18.19
C TYR A 49 6.85 4.44 17.89
N MET A 50 6.65 4.71 16.61
CA MET A 50 5.96 5.92 16.17
C MET A 50 4.88 5.56 15.17
N GLU A 51 3.76 6.24 15.29
CA GLU A 51 2.60 6.13 14.40
C GLU A 51 2.32 7.50 13.79
N LEU A 52 2.21 7.57 12.47
CA LEU A 52 1.68 8.75 11.79
C LEU A 52 0.15 8.73 11.91
N LEU A 53 -0.42 9.76 12.54
CA LEU A 53 -1.86 9.79 12.76
C LEU A 53 -2.63 10.11 11.47
N PRO A 54 -3.84 9.56 11.31
CA PRO A 54 -4.67 9.84 10.16
C PRO A 54 -4.92 11.33 9.94
N ILE A 55 -4.82 11.76 8.71
CA ILE A 55 -5.14 13.12 8.26
C ILE A 55 -6.02 13.02 7.01
N GLU A 56 -6.98 13.92 6.89
CA GLU A 56 -7.89 13.95 5.74
C GLU A 56 -7.10 14.19 4.45
N GLY A 57 -7.39 13.43 3.41
CA GLY A 57 -6.71 13.53 2.13
C GLY A 57 -5.49 12.63 1.97
N TYR A 58 -5.04 11.95 3.03
CA TYR A 58 -3.84 11.12 2.98
C TYR A 58 -4.11 9.70 3.49
N LYS A 59 -3.47 8.73 2.85
CA LYS A 59 -3.32 7.38 3.40
C LYS A 59 -1.99 7.32 4.14
N VAL A 60 -2.03 6.94 5.39
CA VAL A 60 -0.85 6.84 6.26
C VAL A 60 -0.46 5.37 6.45
N PRO A 61 0.80 5.08 6.86
CA PRO A 61 1.19 3.74 7.27
C PRO A 61 0.23 3.17 8.32
N ILE A 62 -0.07 1.89 8.22
CA ILE A 62 -1.04 1.19 9.11
C ILE A 62 -0.39 0.63 10.37
N THR A 63 0.90 0.71 10.48
CA THR A 63 1.65 0.26 11.68
C THR A 63 2.65 1.29 12.13
N GLU A 64 3.10 1.10 13.37
CA GLU A 64 4.14 1.91 13.97
C GLU A 64 5.48 1.71 13.27
N THR A 65 6.22 2.80 13.12
CA THR A 65 7.61 2.78 12.67
C THR A 65 8.53 2.70 13.89
N LYS A 66 9.42 1.73 13.89
CA LYS A 66 10.44 1.59 14.94
C LYS A 66 11.66 2.45 14.61
N VAL A 67 12.14 3.22 15.58
CA VAL A 67 13.38 3.98 15.49
C VAL A 67 14.24 3.73 16.72
N HIS A 68 15.55 3.69 16.51
CA HIS A 68 16.53 3.61 17.59
C HIS A 68 17.24 4.95 17.74
N VAL A 69 16.96 5.65 18.83
CA VAL A 69 17.59 6.93 19.17
C VAL A 69 18.92 6.65 19.88
N LYS A 70 20.00 7.21 19.35
CA LYS A 70 21.33 7.21 19.97
C LYS A 70 21.57 8.55 20.65
N GLU A 71 22.76 8.74 21.19
CA GLU A 71 23.17 10.01 21.85
C GLU A 71 23.27 11.21 20.90
N LYS A 72 23.07 11.02 19.60
CA LYS A 72 23.10 12.08 18.58
C LYS A 72 21.80 12.10 17.78
N VAL A 73 21.54 13.19 17.13
CA VAL A 73 20.36 13.36 16.26
C VAL A 73 20.34 12.27 15.20
N GLU A 74 19.24 11.54 15.13
CA GLU A 74 18.92 10.62 14.04
C GLU A 74 17.80 11.21 13.17
N TYR A 75 17.89 10.94 11.88
CA TYR A 75 16.88 11.36 10.92
C TYR A 75 16.08 10.14 10.48
N LEU A 76 14.77 10.20 10.68
CA LEU A 76 13.84 9.21 10.14
C LEU A 76 13.07 9.85 9.00
N ALA A 77 13.20 9.29 7.82
CA ALA A 77 12.29 9.58 6.72
C ALA A 77 11.12 8.61 6.80
N ILE A 78 9.89 9.13 6.95
CA ILE A 78 8.67 8.35 6.78
C ILE A 78 8.24 8.56 5.33
N ASP A 79 8.58 7.61 4.46
CA ASP A 79 8.45 7.73 3.01
C ASP A 79 7.21 7.06 2.43
N ASP A 80 6.42 6.37 3.21
CA ASP A 80 5.24 5.66 2.72
C ASP A 80 3.92 6.27 3.16
N ILE A 81 3.80 7.59 3.05
CA ILE A 81 2.47 8.17 3.00
C ILE A 81 1.96 7.92 1.59
N SER A 82 1.07 6.95 1.45
CA SER A 82 0.41 6.75 0.17
C SER A 82 -0.48 7.93 -0.12
N LEU A 83 -0.01 8.70 -1.05
CA LEU A 83 -0.45 10.00 -1.44
C LEU A 83 -1.91 10.10 -1.80
N LEU A 84 -2.43 11.19 -1.28
CA LEU A 84 -3.41 12.05 -1.92
C LEU A 84 -4.61 11.32 -2.51
N ILE A 85 -5.72 11.56 -1.90
CA ILE A 85 -6.96 11.57 -2.67
C ILE A 85 -6.72 12.57 -3.80
N LYS A 86 -6.54 12.03 -5.01
CA LYS A 86 -6.46 12.85 -6.20
C LYS A 86 -7.73 13.68 -6.31
N THR A 87 -7.60 14.94 -6.62
CA THR A 87 -8.75 15.75 -7.00
C THR A 87 -9.43 15.14 -8.22
N GLU A 88 -10.72 15.42 -8.45
CA GLU A 88 -11.42 14.92 -9.65
C GLU A 88 -10.65 15.24 -10.93
N ASP A 89 -9.96 16.39 -10.99
CA ASP A 89 -9.12 16.81 -12.13
C ASP A 89 -7.85 15.97 -12.29
N GLU A 90 -7.27 15.46 -11.20
CA GLU A 90 -6.08 14.58 -11.23
C GLU A 90 -6.47 13.13 -11.56
N VAL A 91 -7.68 12.70 -11.19
CA VAL A 91 -8.23 11.41 -11.60
C VAL A 91 -8.45 11.40 -13.11
N ASP A 92 -8.91 12.51 -13.69
CA ASP A 92 -9.11 12.65 -15.14
C ASP A 92 -7.78 12.70 -15.90
N ALA A 93 -6.74 13.34 -15.35
CA ALA A 93 -5.41 13.40 -15.96
C ALA A 93 -4.70 12.03 -16.01
N ASP A 94 -4.88 11.21 -14.96
CA ASP A 94 -4.37 9.83 -14.94
C ASP A 94 -5.28 8.85 -15.70
N ALA A 95 -6.53 9.23 -15.99
CA ALA A 95 -7.44 8.41 -16.78
C ALA A 95 -6.93 8.25 -18.23
N GLU A 96 -6.15 9.21 -18.76
CA GLU A 96 -5.52 9.04 -20.08
C GLU A 96 -4.38 8.01 -20.04
N ASP A 97 -3.59 7.94 -18.98
CA ASP A 97 -2.56 6.90 -18.78
C ASP A 97 -3.19 5.57 -18.27
N SER A 98 -4.27 5.66 -17.47
CA SER A 98 -5.05 4.51 -17.00
C SER A 98 -5.96 3.92 -18.07
N ALA A 99 -6.31 4.66 -19.12
CA ALA A 99 -7.05 4.12 -20.26
C ALA A 99 -6.24 3.05 -21.01
N VAL A 100 -4.92 3.08 -20.87
CA VAL A 100 -4.03 2.02 -21.37
C VAL A 100 -4.02 0.81 -20.43
N ALA A 101 -4.17 1.01 -19.10
CA ALA A 101 -4.17 -0.06 -18.11
C ALA A 101 -5.58 -0.64 -17.82
N GLY A 102 -6.63 0.17 -17.93
CA GLY A 102 -8.01 -0.26 -17.64
C GLY A 102 -8.73 -0.95 -18.78
N ALA A 103 -8.24 -0.86 -20.00
CA ALA A 103 -8.75 -1.62 -21.12
C ALA A 103 -7.83 -2.85 -21.28
N LEU A 104 -8.29 -4.02 -20.86
CA LEU A 104 -7.77 -5.24 -21.46
C LEU A 104 -7.92 -5.05 -22.97
N ALA A 105 -6.80 -4.86 -23.66
CA ALA A 105 -6.80 -4.73 -25.11
C ALA A 105 -7.46 -5.96 -25.72
N ASP A 106 -8.01 -5.87 -26.92
CA ASP A 106 -8.61 -7.05 -27.58
C ASP A 106 -7.61 -8.20 -27.70
N ALA A 107 -6.30 -7.90 -27.71
CA ALA A 107 -5.22 -8.87 -27.63
C ALA A 107 -5.24 -9.65 -26.30
N ASP A 108 -5.49 -8.98 -25.17
CA ASP A 108 -5.53 -9.59 -23.83
C ASP A 108 -6.75 -10.49 -23.67
N LYS A 109 -7.90 -10.08 -24.24
CA LYS A 109 -9.09 -10.93 -24.29
C LYS A 109 -8.83 -12.22 -25.06
N THR A 110 -8.11 -12.12 -26.16
CA THR A 110 -7.70 -13.29 -26.97
C THR A 110 -6.75 -14.19 -26.19
N GLU A 111 -5.83 -13.62 -25.43
CA GLU A 111 -4.89 -14.37 -24.61
C GLU A 111 -5.60 -15.07 -23.44
N ILE A 112 -6.50 -14.40 -22.73
CA ILE A 112 -7.35 -14.99 -21.69
C ILE A 112 -8.16 -16.16 -22.26
N GLN A 113 -8.76 -16.01 -23.44
CA GLN A 113 -9.51 -17.08 -24.09
C GLN A 113 -8.62 -18.26 -24.48
N LYS A 114 -7.40 -18.02 -24.95
CA LYS A 114 -6.42 -19.07 -25.22
C LYS A 114 -6.00 -19.81 -23.97
N LEU A 115 -5.70 -19.08 -22.88
CA LEU A 115 -5.37 -19.66 -21.59
C LEU A 115 -6.51 -20.53 -21.05
N GLN A 116 -7.75 -20.08 -21.18
CA GLN A 116 -8.93 -20.86 -20.81
C GLN A 116 -9.09 -22.13 -21.65
N ALA A 117 -8.82 -22.04 -22.95
CA ALA A 117 -8.91 -23.19 -23.87
C ALA A 117 -7.82 -24.24 -23.62
N THR A 118 -6.65 -23.84 -23.13
CA THR A 118 -5.50 -24.73 -22.91
C THR A 118 -5.38 -25.24 -21.46
N SER A 119 -6.00 -24.57 -20.51
CA SER A 119 -5.87 -24.88 -19.07
C SER A 119 -6.83 -25.94 -18.54
N GLY A 120 -7.67 -26.50 -19.38
CA GLY A 120 -8.64 -27.52 -18.97
C GLY A 120 -9.64 -27.00 -17.95
N ASN A 121 -9.61 -27.55 -16.72
CA ASN A 121 -10.47 -27.11 -15.61
C ASN A 121 -9.85 -25.97 -14.76
N ALA A 122 -8.67 -25.44 -15.11
CA ALA A 122 -8.06 -24.35 -14.37
C ALA A 122 -8.79 -23.02 -14.61
N LYS A 123 -8.89 -22.23 -13.56
CA LYS A 123 -9.48 -20.89 -13.64
C LYS A 123 -8.42 -19.88 -14.03
N VAL A 124 -8.80 -18.93 -14.86
CA VAL A 124 -7.95 -17.79 -15.24
C VAL A 124 -8.30 -16.59 -14.38
N GLY A 125 -7.32 -16.02 -13.72
CA GLY A 125 -7.45 -14.85 -12.87
C GLY A 125 -6.38 -13.81 -13.18
N ILE A 126 -6.47 -12.69 -12.49
CA ILE A 126 -5.49 -11.59 -12.52
C ILE A 126 -5.05 -11.26 -11.09
N ASP A 127 -3.83 -10.78 -10.93
CA ASP A 127 -3.40 -10.04 -9.75
C ASP A 127 -3.35 -8.55 -10.07
N VAL A 128 -3.68 -7.72 -9.07
CA VAL A 128 -3.80 -6.28 -9.27
C VAL A 128 -3.33 -5.49 -8.06
N SER A 129 -2.80 -4.30 -8.33
CA SER A 129 -2.32 -3.35 -7.33
C SER A 129 -2.49 -1.91 -7.83
N LYS A 130 -1.97 -0.94 -7.08
CA LYS A 130 -1.93 0.48 -7.49
C LYS A 130 -1.31 0.69 -8.87
N TRP A 131 -0.41 -0.17 -9.30
CA TRP A 131 0.29 -0.06 -10.58
C TRP A 131 -0.59 -0.31 -11.80
N ASN A 132 -1.77 -0.89 -11.59
CA ASN A 132 -2.75 -1.10 -12.65
C ASN A 132 -3.73 0.07 -12.81
N GLY A 133 -3.56 1.15 -12.04
CA GLY A 133 -4.44 2.32 -12.08
C GLY A 133 -5.90 2.01 -11.71
N ILE A 134 -6.82 2.74 -12.29
CA ILE A 134 -8.26 2.53 -12.08
C ILE A 134 -8.77 1.45 -13.02
N ILE A 135 -9.31 0.37 -12.46
CA ILE A 135 -9.71 -0.81 -13.21
C ILE A 135 -11.21 -0.74 -13.53
N ASP A 136 -11.57 -0.96 -14.81
CA ASP A 136 -12.92 -1.21 -15.26
C ASP A 136 -13.27 -2.69 -15.04
N TRP A 137 -13.85 -2.99 -13.89
CA TRP A 137 -14.15 -4.35 -13.47
C TRP A 137 -15.21 -5.04 -14.33
N ASP A 138 -16.10 -4.30 -14.99
CA ASP A 138 -17.06 -4.85 -15.94
C ASP A 138 -16.34 -5.34 -17.21
N LYS A 139 -15.35 -4.58 -17.69
CA LYS A 139 -14.50 -5.03 -18.80
C LYS A 139 -13.68 -6.24 -18.44
N VAL A 140 -13.09 -6.28 -17.23
CA VAL A 140 -12.35 -7.44 -16.70
C VAL A 140 -13.26 -8.67 -16.68
N LYS A 141 -14.47 -8.54 -16.18
CA LYS A 141 -15.46 -9.63 -16.16
C LYS A 141 -15.81 -10.12 -17.57
N ASN A 142 -16.09 -9.16 -18.47
CA ASN A 142 -16.48 -9.47 -19.86
C ASN A 142 -15.32 -10.09 -20.67
N ALA A 143 -14.07 -9.86 -20.26
CA ALA A 143 -12.91 -10.53 -20.85
C ALA A 143 -12.78 -12.00 -20.43
N GLY A 144 -13.58 -12.46 -19.46
CA GLY A 144 -13.58 -13.83 -19.01
C GLY A 144 -12.70 -14.13 -17.79
N VAL A 145 -12.21 -13.11 -17.09
CA VAL A 145 -11.50 -13.26 -15.82
C VAL A 145 -12.44 -13.86 -14.78
N GLN A 146 -11.98 -14.90 -14.11
CA GLN A 146 -12.78 -15.70 -13.20
C GLN A 146 -12.50 -15.43 -11.72
N PHE A 147 -11.36 -14.81 -11.39
CA PHE A 147 -11.01 -14.36 -10.05
C PHE A 147 -9.94 -13.28 -10.11
N ALA A 148 -9.76 -12.55 -9.01
CA ALA A 148 -8.69 -11.59 -8.85
C ALA A 148 -7.99 -11.77 -7.50
N ILE A 149 -6.69 -11.51 -7.47
CA ILE A 149 -5.89 -11.42 -6.25
C ILE A 149 -5.44 -9.97 -6.10
N VAL A 150 -5.99 -9.29 -5.10
CA VAL A 150 -5.82 -7.84 -4.92
C VAL A 150 -4.73 -7.57 -3.90
N ARG A 151 -3.78 -6.69 -4.21
CA ARG A 151 -2.77 -6.29 -3.24
C ARG A 151 -3.43 -5.54 -2.09
N ALA A 152 -3.33 -6.09 -0.86
CA ALA A 152 -3.82 -5.43 0.33
C ALA A 152 -2.88 -4.30 0.77
N GLY A 153 -1.58 -4.55 0.69
CA GLY A 153 -0.57 -3.60 1.11
C GLY A 153 0.84 -4.14 0.90
N TYR A 154 1.79 -3.42 1.43
CA TYR A 154 3.22 -3.76 1.33
C TYR A 154 4.00 -3.20 2.51
N ARG A 155 5.19 -3.74 2.78
CA ARG A 155 6.17 -3.12 3.67
C ARG A 155 7.10 -2.25 2.84
N GLY A 156 7.28 -0.99 3.23
CA GLY A 156 8.19 -0.06 2.58
C GLY A 156 9.65 -0.52 2.72
N SER A 157 10.39 -0.46 1.61
CA SER A 157 11.77 -0.98 1.56
C SER A 157 12.77 -0.12 2.33
N VAL A 158 12.46 1.14 2.57
CA VAL A 158 13.36 2.10 3.22
C VAL A 158 13.05 2.23 4.71
N THR A 159 11.77 2.40 5.05
CA THR A 159 11.34 2.65 6.44
C THR A 159 10.91 1.40 7.18
N GLY A 160 10.57 0.32 6.47
CA GLY A 160 9.94 -0.85 7.04
C GLY A 160 8.47 -0.64 7.45
N SER A 161 7.88 0.51 7.11
CA SER A 161 6.49 0.81 7.43
C SER A 161 5.53 -0.06 6.64
N LEU A 162 4.39 -0.41 7.24
CA LEU A 162 3.33 -1.14 6.56
C LEU A 162 2.33 -0.16 5.95
N VAL A 163 2.10 -0.30 4.66
CA VAL A 163 1.27 0.61 3.86
C VAL A 163 0.16 -0.16 3.18
N GLU A 164 -1.08 0.34 3.30
CA GLU A 164 -2.21 -0.12 2.49
C GLU A 164 -1.99 0.24 1.02
N ASP A 165 -2.29 -0.68 0.10
CA ASP A 165 -2.28 -0.33 -1.32
C ASP A 165 -3.35 0.75 -1.62
N PRO A 166 -3.00 1.88 -2.24
CA PRO A 166 -3.95 2.97 -2.51
C PRO A 166 -5.19 2.56 -3.28
N GLN A 167 -5.10 1.52 -4.11
CA GLN A 167 -6.24 1.00 -4.87
C GLN A 167 -6.93 -0.20 -4.20
N PHE A 168 -6.48 -0.64 -3.02
CA PHE A 168 -7.02 -1.83 -2.37
C PHE A 168 -8.53 -1.80 -2.21
N VAL A 169 -9.06 -0.78 -1.54
CA VAL A 169 -10.50 -0.65 -1.27
C VAL A 169 -11.30 -0.50 -2.58
N ALA A 170 -10.78 0.28 -3.53
CA ALA A 170 -11.42 0.47 -4.83
C ALA A 170 -11.50 -0.84 -5.62
N ASN A 171 -10.39 -1.59 -5.66
CA ASN A 171 -10.32 -2.88 -6.34
C ASN A 171 -11.22 -3.92 -5.69
N MET A 172 -11.21 -4.02 -4.36
CA MET A 172 -12.08 -4.94 -3.62
C MET A 172 -13.57 -4.66 -3.88
N LYS A 173 -13.98 -3.39 -3.83
CA LYS A 173 -15.36 -2.98 -4.10
C LYS A 173 -15.75 -3.19 -5.56
N GLY A 174 -14.86 -2.83 -6.49
CA GLY A 174 -15.10 -2.97 -7.92
C GLY A 174 -15.24 -4.43 -8.35
N ALA A 175 -14.34 -5.29 -7.92
CA ALA A 175 -14.41 -6.73 -8.17
C ALA A 175 -15.69 -7.35 -7.59
N ALA A 176 -16.06 -6.99 -6.36
CA ALA A 176 -17.28 -7.45 -5.73
C ALA A 176 -18.53 -7.01 -6.50
N ALA A 177 -18.60 -5.75 -6.94
CA ALA A 177 -19.70 -5.23 -7.74
C ALA A 177 -19.84 -5.96 -9.09
N ALA A 178 -18.73 -6.29 -9.74
CA ALA A 178 -18.69 -7.08 -10.97
C ALA A 178 -18.95 -8.59 -10.74
N GLY A 179 -19.04 -9.04 -9.49
CA GLY A 179 -19.21 -10.46 -9.14
C GLY A 179 -17.98 -11.30 -9.49
N ILE A 180 -16.79 -10.74 -9.36
CA ILE A 180 -15.51 -11.43 -9.50
C ILE A 180 -15.05 -11.86 -8.11
N PRO A 181 -14.87 -13.18 -7.86
CA PRO A 181 -14.34 -13.69 -6.60
C PRO A 181 -12.92 -13.21 -6.36
N VAL A 182 -12.61 -12.80 -5.11
CA VAL A 182 -11.32 -12.22 -4.77
C VAL A 182 -10.57 -13.00 -3.70
N GLY A 183 -9.25 -12.96 -3.78
CA GLY A 183 -8.30 -13.16 -2.72
C GLY A 183 -7.47 -11.88 -2.57
N VAL A 184 -6.52 -11.90 -1.64
CA VAL A 184 -5.61 -10.77 -1.45
C VAL A 184 -4.18 -11.25 -1.37
N TYR A 185 -3.22 -10.35 -1.65
CA TYR A 185 -1.82 -10.60 -1.36
C TYR A 185 -1.20 -9.41 -0.62
N PHE A 186 -0.14 -9.68 0.08
CA PHE A 186 0.68 -8.68 0.73
C PHE A 186 2.11 -8.81 0.23
N PHE A 187 2.70 -7.72 -0.25
CA PHE A 187 4.09 -7.69 -0.67
C PHE A 187 4.99 -7.55 0.55
N THR A 188 5.62 -8.66 0.94
CA THR A 188 6.44 -8.74 2.15
C THR A 188 7.88 -8.28 1.90
N GLN A 189 8.42 -7.62 2.90
CA GLN A 189 9.86 -7.41 3.07
C GLN A 189 10.29 -7.74 4.50
N ALA A 190 9.50 -8.55 5.19
CA ALA A 190 9.83 -9.01 6.54
C ALA A 190 11.16 -9.77 6.55
N THR A 191 12.02 -9.40 7.47
CA THR A 191 13.34 -10.00 7.67
C THR A 191 13.41 -10.88 8.90
N ASP A 192 12.38 -10.84 9.74
CA ASP A 192 12.26 -11.67 10.94
C ASP A 192 10.80 -12.05 11.24
N GLU A 193 10.61 -12.92 12.24
CA GLU A 193 9.29 -13.41 12.64
C GLU A 193 8.37 -12.30 13.16
N LYS A 194 8.92 -11.29 13.83
CA LYS A 194 8.13 -10.18 14.36
C LYS A 194 7.53 -9.35 13.23
N GLU A 195 8.34 -9.01 12.25
CA GLU A 195 7.89 -8.28 11.07
C GLU A 195 6.84 -9.07 10.29
N ALA A 196 7.02 -10.39 10.14
CA ALA A 196 6.03 -11.24 9.48
C ALA A 196 4.68 -11.27 10.23
N VAL A 197 4.70 -11.28 11.57
CA VAL A 197 3.49 -11.20 12.41
C VAL A 197 2.82 -9.83 12.29
N GLU A 198 3.59 -8.76 12.23
CA GLU A 198 3.08 -7.40 12.00
C GLU A 198 2.37 -7.31 10.65
N GLU A 199 2.99 -7.81 9.58
CA GLU A 199 2.38 -7.86 8.24
C GLU A 199 1.08 -8.67 8.22
N ALA A 200 1.08 -9.85 8.82
CA ALA A 200 -0.11 -10.68 8.91
C ALA A 200 -1.24 -9.97 9.69
N SER A 201 -0.91 -9.29 10.78
CA SER A 201 -1.86 -8.54 11.59
C SER A 201 -2.47 -7.37 10.82
N ALA A 202 -1.65 -6.65 10.06
CA ALA A 202 -2.09 -5.57 9.19
C ALA A 202 -3.04 -6.06 8.11
N VAL A 203 -2.73 -7.19 7.46
CA VAL A 203 -3.61 -7.79 6.46
C VAL A 203 -4.95 -8.16 7.06
N LEU A 204 -4.97 -8.79 8.24
CA LEU A 204 -6.22 -9.15 8.91
C LEU A 204 -7.10 -7.93 9.20
N GLU A 205 -6.50 -6.81 9.57
CA GLU A 205 -7.24 -5.56 9.78
C GLU A 205 -7.77 -4.99 8.47
N LEU A 206 -6.98 -4.97 7.40
CA LEU A 206 -7.39 -4.46 6.10
C LEU A 206 -8.54 -5.24 5.47
N ILE A 207 -8.54 -6.57 5.63
CA ILE A 207 -9.57 -7.43 5.04
C ILE A 207 -10.82 -7.61 5.90
N ARG A 208 -10.84 -7.07 7.11
CA ARG A 208 -11.90 -7.31 8.11
C ARG A 208 -13.32 -7.12 7.56
N ASP A 209 -13.52 -6.10 6.74
CA ASP A 209 -14.83 -5.72 6.19
C ASP A 209 -15.10 -6.31 4.80
N PHE A 210 -14.25 -7.20 4.31
CA PHE A 210 -14.36 -7.82 2.99
C PHE A 210 -14.55 -9.33 3.09
N GLN A 211 -15.33 -9.88 2.15
CA GLN A 211 -15.47 -11.32 2.00
C GLN A 211 -14.49 -11.85 0.96
N LEU A 212 -13.58 -12.72 1.37
CA LEU A 212 -12.66 -13.38 0.49
C LEU A 212 -13.18 -14.75 0.08
N THR A 213 -13.05 -15.08 -1.22
CA THR A 213 -13.32 -16.42 -1.76
C THR A 213 -12.03 -17.23 -1.93
N TYR A 214 -10.94 -16.51 -2.16
CA TYR A 214 -9.59 -17.08 -2.30
C TYR A 214 -8.74 -16.69 -1.08
N PRO A 215 -7.62 -17.43 -0.85
CA PRO A 215 -6.76 -17.19 0.30
C PRO A 215 -6.11 -15.80 0.33
N VAL A 216 -5.46 -15.53 1.46
CA VAL A 216 -4.42 -14.50 1.58
C VAL A 216 -3.10 -15.12 1.14
N PHE A 217 -2.39 -14.44 0.26
CA PHE A 217 -1.07 -14.83 -0.23
C PHE A 217 0.01 -13.90 0.32
N ILE A 218 1.19 -14.46 0.55
CA ILE A 218 2.40 -13.68 0.81
C ILE A 218 3.19 -13.65 -0.49
N ASP A 219 3.45 -12.45 -0.99
CA ASP A 219 4.26 -12.23 -2.17
C ASP A 219 5.70 -11.91 -1.74
N THR A 220 6.62 -12.77 -2.15
CA THR A 220 8.05 -12.64 -1.86
C THR A 220 8.81 -12.47 -3.17
N GLU A 221 9.21 -11.25 -3.47
CA GLU A 221 10.11 -11.00 -4.59
C GLU A 221 11.56 -11.01 -4.08
N GLY A 222 12.38 -11.88 -4.64
CA GLY A 222 13.80 -11.89 -4.34
C GLY A 222 14.40 -10.54 -4.72
N ALA A 223 15.04 -9.82 -3.79
CA ALA A 223 15.94 -8.75 -4.15
C ALA A 223 16.88 -9.33 -5.22
N GLY A 224 16.83 -8.78 -6.44
CA GLY A 224 17.58 -9.28 -7.59
C GLY A 224 19.06 -9.37 -7.29
N GLY A 225 19.43 -10.43 -6.64
CA GLY A 225 20.82 -10.86 -6.45
C GLY A 225 21.22 -11.59 -7.71
N ASN A 226 22.12 -11.00 -8.45
CA ASN A 226 22.87 -11.73 -9.46
C ASN A 226 23.43 -13.00 -8.81
N GLY A 227 22.87 -14.15 -9.19
CA GLY A 227 23.53 -15.42 -9.01
C GLY A 227 24.66 -15.58 -10.01
#